data_436cecd744046a8ca405a250e78ea45e
#
_entry.id   436cecd744046a8ca405a250e78ea45e
#
_cell.length_a   1.000
_cell.length_b   1.000
_cell.length_c   1.000
_cell.angle_alpha   90.00
_cell.angle_beta   90.00
_cell.angle_gamma   90.00
#
_symmetry.space_group_name_H-M   'P 1'
#
loop_
_entity.id
_entity.type
_entity.pdbx_description
1 polymer ?
#
loop_
_entity_poly.entity_id
_entity_poly.type
_entity_poly.pdbx_seq_one_letter_code
_entity_poly.pdbx_strand_id
1 'polypeptide(L)'
;RDHRVNIIDTPGHVDFTIEVERSLKVLDGAVAVFDGVAGVEPQSETVWRQADKYKVPRICFVNKLDRTGADFFRCVDMIRERLGSKPLVLQVPVGMESELKGVVDLVKMKSVIWKDETLGAEFEYQDIPSDLKEICDNC
;
A
#
# COMPACT_ATOMS: atom_id res chain seq x y z
N ARG A 1 -13.28 -22.13 2.01
CA ARG A 1 -12.19 -21.21 2.40
C ARG A 1 -12.11 -21.26 3.92
N ASP A 2 -11.16 -22.04 4.44
CA ASP A 2 -11.18 -22.57 5.79
C ASP A 2 -10.31 -21.77 6.76
N HIS A 3 -10.23 -20.44 6.55
CA HIS A 3 -9.43 -19.56 7.41
C HIS A 3 -10.30 -18.52 8.07
N ARG A 4 -10.12 -18.36 9.39
CA ARG A 4 -10.67 -17.24 10.16
C ARG A 4 -9.64 -16.11 10.21
N VAL A 5 -10.02 -14.94 9.77
CA VAL A 5 -9.20 -13.73 9.84
C VAL A 5 -9.74 -12.84 10.97
N ASN A 6 -8.88 -12.51 11.94
CA ASN A 6 -9.19 -11.54 12.99
C ASN A 6 -8.46 -10.24 12.64
N ILE A 7 -9.19 -9.13 12.60
CA ILE A 7 -8.65 -7.82 12.26
C ILE A 7 -8.58 -6.98 13.51
N ILE A 8 -7.41 -6.39 13.78
CA ILE A 8 -7.19 -5.38 14.81
C ILE A 8 -6.86 -4.08 14.08
N ASP A 9 -7.78 -3.11 14.16
CA ASP A 9 -7.56 -1.78 13.63
C ASP A 9 -6.94 -0.89 14.70
N THR A 10 -5.84 -0.20 14.36
CA THR A 10 -5.14 0.72 15.26
C THR A 10 -5.10 2.10 14.64
N PRO A 11 -5.63 3.14 15.32
CA PRO A 11 -5.54 4.50 14.84
C PRO A 11 -4.08 4.95 14.72
N GLY A 12 -3.77 5.70 13.65
CA GLY A 12 -2.41 6.18 13.37
C GLY A 12 -1.94 7.38 14.21
N HIS A 13 -2.54 7.67 15.37
CA HIS A 13 -2.16 8.80 16.22
C HIS A 13 -1.04 8.45 17.19
N VAL A 14 -0.18 9.44 17.47
CA VAL A 14 0.99 9.33 18.38
C VAL A 14 0.58 8.85 19.77
N ASP A 15 -0.60 9.22 20.24
CA ASP A 15 -1.12 8.90 21.56
C ASP A 15 -1.44 7.39 21.77
N PHE A 16 -1.53 6.62 20.67
CA PHE A 16 -1.89 5.19 20.70
C PHE A 16 -0.68 4.25 20.57
N THR A 17 0.53 4.73 20.83
CA THR A 17 1.77 3.93 20.67
C THR A 17 1.75 2.64 21.51
N ILE A 18 1.15 2.69 22.70
CA ILE A 18 1.06 1.51 23.63
C ILE A 18 0.09 0.48 23.08
N GLU A 19 -1.05 0.91 22.53
CA GLU A 19 -2.06 0.03 21.93
C GLU A 19 -1.48 -0.64 20.68
N VAL A 20 -0.77 0.11 19.84
CA VAL A 20 -0.07 -0.41 18.66
C VAL A 20 0.98 -1.45 19.10
N GLU A 21 1.79 -1.16 20.10
CA GLU A 21 2.81 -2.09 20.59
C GLU A 21 2.21 -3.37 21.16
N ARG A 22 1.11 -3.27 21.90
CA ARG A 22 0.38 -4.44 22.42
C ARG A 22 -0.18 -5.31 21.29
N SER A 23 -0.74 -4.67 20.26
CA SER A 23 -1.28 -5.36 19.09
C SER A 23 -0.18 -6.09 18.33
N LEU A 24 0.97 -5.45 18.09
CA LEU A 24 2.09 -6.05 17.36
C LEU A 24 2.61 -7.35 17.98
N LYS A 25 2.45 -7.55 19.29
CA LYS A 25 2.87 -8.78 19.97
C LYS A 25 2.07 -10.03 19.61
N VAL A 26 0.87 -9.85 19.07
CA VAL A 26 -0.08 -10.93 18.78
C VAL A 26 -0.44 -11.04 17.30
N LEU A 27 0.13 -10.18 16.44
CA LEU A 27 -0.15 -10.17 15.02
C LEU A 27 0.69 -11.20 14.26
N ASP A 28 0.06 -11.97 13.40
CA ASP A 28 0.71 -12.83 12.40
C ASP A 28 1.24 -12.01 11.20
N GLY A 29 0.65 -10.87 10.94
CA GLY A 29 1.03 -9.93 9.88
C GLY A 29 0.31 -8.60 10.02
N ALA A 30 0.75 -7.58 9.31
CA ALA A 30 0.17 -6.25 9.33
C ALA A 30 0.02 -5.65 7.94
N VAL A 31 -0.96 -4.78 7.78
CA VAL A 31 -1.10 -3.89 6.64
C VAL A 31 -0.71 -2.49 7.09
N ALA A 32 0.39 -1.97 6.57
CA ALA A 32 0.83 -0.60 6.81
C ALA A 32 0.23 0.31 5.73
N VAL A 33 -0.61 1.26 6.15
CA VAL A 33 -1.28 2.19 5.24
C VAL A 33 -0.52 3.50 5.21
N PHE A 34 -0.06 3.90 4.02
CA PHE A 34 0.60 5.17 3.76
C PHE A 34 -0.32 6.12 2.99
N ASP A 35 -0.22 7.41 3.27
CA ASP A 35 -0.91 8.45 2.51
C ASP A 35 -0.13 8.75 1.22
N GLY A 36 -0.79 8.65 0.07
CA GLY A 36 -0.17 8.88 -1.24
C GLY A 36 0.35 10.31 -1.44
N VAL A 37 -0.19 11.28 -0.70
CA VAL A 37 0.23 12.68 -0.74
C VAL A 37 1.35 12.94 0.27
N ALA A 38 1.19 12.53 1.52
CA ALA A 38 2.16 12.77 2.59
C ALA A 38 3.37 11.80 2.54
N GLY A 39 3.15 10.58 2.05
CA GLY A 39 4.18 9.54 2.04
C GLY A 39 4.46 8.97 3.42
N VAL A 40 5.73 8.77 3.74
CA VAL A 40 6.17 8.29 5.05
C VAL A 40 6.25 9.44 6.03
N GLU A 41 5.43 9.40 7.06
CA GLU A 41 5.38 10.40 8.14
C GLU A 41 6.16 9.90 9.37
N PRO A 42 6.55 10.78 10.32
CA PRO A 42 7.29 10.38 11.52
C PRO A 42 6.57 9.30 12.35
N GLN A 43 5.24 9.33 12.38
CA GLN A 43 4.42 8.31 13.04
C GLN A 43 4.56 6.95 12.37
N SER A 44 4.58 6.91 11.04
CA SER A 44 4.82 5.70 10.26
C SER A 44 6.18 5.08 10.59
N GLU A 45 7.22 5.90 10.73
CA GLU A 45 8.55 5.44 11.11
C GLU A 45 8.58 4.79 12.50
N THR A 46 7.89 5.40 13.46
CA THR A 46 7.79 4.87 14.83
C THR A 46 7.13 3.50 14.85
N VAL A 47 5.97 3.38 14.22
CA VAL A 47 5.22 2.11 14.14
C VAL A 47 6.02 1.06 13.36
N TRP A 48 6.71 1.47 12.31
CA TRP A 48 7.56 0.59 11.51
C TRP A 48 8.67 -0.05 12.34
N ARG A 49 9.41 0.75 13.11
CA ARG A 49 10.47 0.26 14.02
C ARG A 49 9.93 -0.68 15.08
N GLN A 50 8.75 -0.43 15.61
CA GLN A 50 8.09 -1.33 16.55
C GLN A 50 7.75 -2.67 15.87
N ALA A 51 7.23 -2.65 14.66
CA ALA A 51 6.94 -3.85 13.90
C ALA A 51 8.22 -4.66 13.58
N ASP A 52 9.35 -4.00 13.32
CA ASP A 52 10.66 -4.65 13.17
C ASP A 52 11.10 -5.33 14.48
N LYS A 53 10.95 -4.66 15.62
CA LYS A 53 11.26 -5.21 16.94
C LYS A 53 10.52 -6.52 17.20
N TYR A 54 9.26 -6.60 16.81
CA TYR A 54 8.42 -7.80 16.99
C TYR A 54 8.44 -8.74 15.77
N LYS A 55 9.25 -8.44 14.75
CA LYS A 55 9.40 -9.24 13.52
C LYS A 55 8.07 -9.53 12.82
N VAL A 56 7.15 -8.57 12.83
CA VAL A 56 5.83 -8.70 12.19
C VAL A 56 6.00 -8.48 10.70
N PRO A 57 5.69 -9.49 9.84
CA PRO A 57 5.65 -9.32 8.40
C PRO A 57 4.56 -8.33 8.00
N ARG A 58 4.79 -7.55 6.95
CA ARG A 58 3.82 -6.53 6.56
C ARG A 58 3.71 -6.34 5.05
N ILE A 59 2.51 -5.96 4.64
CA ILE A 59 2.20 -5.47 3.31
C ILE A 59 1.93 -3.97 3.42
N CYS A 60 2.46 -3.18 2.49
CA CYS A 60 2.21 -1.75 2.41
C CYS A 60 1.04 -1.47 1.48
N PHE A 61 0.14 -0.59 1.89
CA PHE A 61 -0.96 -0.09 1.08
C PHE A 61 -0.84 1.43 0.96
N VAL A 62 -0.72 1.94 -0.25
CA VAL A 62 -0.68 3.38 -0.53
C VAL A 62 -2.10 3.84 -0.83
N ASN A 63 -2.67 4.61 0.08
CA ASN A 63 -4.03 5.12 0.04
C ASN A 63 -4.09 6.55 -0.51
N LYS A 64 -5.26 7.00 -0.90
CA LYS A 64 -5.52 8.37 -1.37
C LYS A 64 -4.75 8.76 -2.64
N LEU A 65 -4.52 7.80 -3.54
CA LEU A 65 -3.86 8.06 -4.82
C LEU A 65 -4.73 8.88 -5.79
N ASP A 66 -6.03 9.02 -5.49
CA ASP A 66 -7.00 9.88 -6.17
C ASP A 66 -6.88 11.36 -5.81
N ARG A 67 -6.12 11.70 -4.77
CA ARG A 67 -5.96 13.10 -4.32
C ARG A 67 -4.88 13.84 -5.10
N THR A 68 -5.09 15.14 -5.27
CA THR A 68 -4.10 16.04 -5.87
C THR A 68 -2.78 16.01 -5.09
N GLY A 69 -1.67 15.85 -5.79
CA GLY A 69 -0.32 15.72 -5.23
C GLY A 69 0.05 14.31 -4.78
N ALA A 70 -0.81 13.31 -5.01
CA ALA A 70 -0.47 11.92 -4.74
C ALA A 70 0.57 11.40 -5.75
N ASP A 71 1.56 10.67 -5.22
CA ASP A 71 2.63 10.08 -6.01
C ASP A 71 3.04 8.73 -5.41
N PHE A 72 2.68 7.65 -6.09
CA PHE A 72 2.96 6.28 -5.67
C PHE A 72 4.46 5.98 -5.61
N PHE A 73 5.21 6.35 -6.64
CA PHE A 73 6.64 6.02 -6.71
C PHE A 73 7.45 6.79 -5.67
N ARG A 74 7.09 8.04 -5.42
CA ARG A 74 7.66 8.81 -4.31
C ARG A 74 7.41 8.13 -2.97
N CYS A 75 6.22 7.58 -2.73
CA CYS A 75 5.95 6.80 -1.50
C CYS A 75 6.84 5.55 -1.41
N VAL A 76 7.02 4.82 -2.51
CA VAL A 76 7.90 3.64 -2.56
C VAL A 76 9.35 4.02 -2.25
N ASP A 77 9.83 5.13 -2.82
CA ASP A 77 11.19 5.62 -2.55
C ASP A 77 11.35 6.08 -1.10
N MET A 78 10.36 6.77 -0.53
CA MET A 78 10.36 7.14 0.89
C MET A 78 10.39 5.91 1.81
N ILE A 79 9.67 4.83 1.48
CA ILE A 79 9.73 3.56 2.22
C ILE A 79 11.14 2.99 2.17
N ARG A 80 11.78 3.03 1.01
CA ARG A 80 13.16 2.56 0.83
C ARG A 80 14.16 3.39 1.63
N GLU A 81 14.09 4.71 1.52
CA GLU A 81 15.07 5.63 2.10
C GLU A 81 14.89 5.84 3.60
N ARG A 82 13.66 6.08 4.05
CA ARG A 82 13.37 6.43 5.45
C ARG A 82 13.18 5.22 6.35
N LEU A 83 12.60 4.14 5.82
CA LEU A 83 12.37 2.92 6.59
C LEU A 83 13.47 1.88 6.41
N GLY A 84 14.43 2.11 5.49
CA GLY A 84 15.55 1.20 5.25
C GLY A 84 15.13 -0.17 4.72
N SER A 85 13.95 -0.27 4.11
CA SER A 85 13.36 -1.52 3.65
C SER A 85 13.51 -1.69 2.15
N LYS A 86 13.48 -2.94 1.67
CA LYS A 86 13.41 -3.24 0.23
C LYS A 86 11.95 -3.55 -0.13
N PRO A 87 11.17 -2.57 -0.62
CA PRO A 87 9.81 -2.84 -1.04
C PRO A 87 9.80 -3.69 -2.31
N LEU A 88 8.96 -4.72 -2.33
CA LEU A 88 8.58 -5.44 -3.54
C LEU A 88 7.25 -4.86 -4.01
N VAL A 89 7.28 -4.20 -5.16
CA VAL A 89 6.06 -3.63 -5.76
C VAL A 89 5.22 -4.77 -6.35
N LEU A 90 3.99 -4.90 -5.88
CA LEU A 90 3.04 -5.91 -6.37
C LEU A 90 2.01 -5.32 -7.32
N GLN A 91 1.71 -4.03 -7.16
CA GLN A 91 0.74 -3.31 -7.99
C GLN A 91 1.24 -1.90 -8.30
N VAL A 92 0.99 -1.45 -9.52
CA VAL A 92 1.31 -0.09 -10.00
C VAL A 92 0.01 0.61 -10.38
N PRO A 93 -0.24 1.87 -9.96
CA PRO A 93 -1.46 2.58 -10.32
C PRO A 93 -1.55 2.85 -11.84
N VAL A 94 -2.76 2.77 -12.37
CA VAL A 94 -3.09 3.18 -13.74
C VAL A 94 -3.79 4.53 -13.67
N GLY A 95 -3.10 5.57 -14.08
CA GLY A 95 -3.50 6.97 -13.89
C GLY A 95 -3.08 7.49 -12.52
N MET A 96 -3.26 8.77 -12.32
CA MET A 96 -2.92 9.48 -11.08
C MET A 96 -4.01 10.50 -10.76
N GLU A 97 -4.17 10.83 -9.49
CA GLU A 97 -5.16 11.81 -9.01
C GLU A 97 -6.57 11.49 -9.54
N SER A 98 -7.24 12.45 -10.17
CA SER A 98 -8.58 12.27 -10.75
C SER A 98 -8.63 11.26 -11.91
N GLU A 99 -7.49 10.93 -12.50
CA GLU A 99 -7.38 9.96 -13.60
C GLU A 99 -7.07 8.54 -13.11
N LEU A 100 -7.04 8.31 -11.81
CA LEU A 100 -6.84 6.97 -11.23
C LEU A 100 -8.02 6.08 -11.57
N LYS A 101 -7.80 5.06 -12.39
CA LYS A 101 -8.86 4.17 -12.89
C LYS A 101 -8.62 2.68 -12.63
N GLY A 102 -7.46 2.34 -12.08
CA GLY A 102 -7.14 0.95 -11.84
C GLY A 102 -5.71 0.74 -11.35
N VAL A 103 -5.28 -0.49 -11.39
CA VAL A 103 -3.91 -0.90 -11.07
C VAL A 103 -3.41 -1.94 -12.07
N VAL A 104 -2.11 -2.02 -12.27
CA VAL A 104 -1.46 -3.16 -12.91
C VAL A 104 -1.11 -4.16 -11.81
N ASP A 105 -1.61 -5.38 -11.91
CA ASP A 105 -1.20 -6.52 -11.08
C ASP A 105 0.07 -7.13 -11.70
N LEU A 106 1.22 -6.91 -11.05
CA LEU A 106 2.52 -7.36 -11.54
C LEU A 106 2.71 -8.88 -11.41
N VAL A 107 1.94 -9.54 -10.55
CA VAL A 107 1.98 -11.01 -10.45
C VAL A 107 1.31 -11.65 -11.67
N LYS A 108 0.23 -11.05 -12.15
CA LYS A 108 -0.51 -11.52 -13.33
C LYS A 108 -0.06 -10.86 -14.63
N MET A 109 0.70 -9.77 -14.55
CA MET A 109 1.06 -8.90 -15.67
C MET A 109 -0.16 -8.47 -16.48
N LYS A 110 -1.18 -7.98 -15.76
CA LYS A 110 -2.44 -7.48 -16.33
C LYS A 110 -2.91 -6.23 -15.60
N SER A 111 -3.54 -5.33 -16.33
CA SER A 111 -4.26 -4.21 -15.73
C SER A 111 -5.61 -4.66 -15.19
N VAL A 112 -5.97 -4.17 -14.03
CA VAL A 112 -7.27 -4.31 -13.39
C VAL A 112 -7.90 -2.92 -13.42
N ILE A 113 -8.89 -2.73 -14.27
CA ILE A 113 -9.58 -1.44 -14.44
C ILE A 113 -10.95 -1.52 -13.79
N TRP A 114 -11.25 -0.58 -12.92
CA TRP A 114 -12.53 -0.50 -12.23
C TRP A 114 -13.60 0.09 -13.15
N LYS A 115 -14.84 -0.39 -13.00
CA LYS A 115 -15.99 0.23 -13.65
C LYS A 115 -16.56 1.31 -12.74
N ASP A 116 -16.62 2.54 -13.24
CA ASP A 116 -16.99 3.74 -12.46
C ASP A 116 -18.37 3.63 -11.79
N GLU A 117 -19.30 2.88 -12.41
CA GLU A 117 -20.67 2.75 -11.94
C GLU A 117 -20.84 1.90 -10.67
N THR A 118 -19.80 1.14 -10.25
CA THR A 118 -19.95 0.12 -9.20
C THR A 118 -19.05 0.35 -7.98
N LEU A 119 -18.45 1.53 -7.83
CA LEU A 119 -17.50 1.87 -6.75
C LEU A 119 -16.39 0.82 -6.58
N GLY A 120 -15.90 0.27 -7.69
CA GLY A 120 -14.84 -0.73 -7.70
C GLY A 120 -15.29 -2.18 -7.43
N ALA A 121 -16.59 -2.44 -7.28
CA ALA A 121 -17.09 -3.79 -7.09
C ALA A 121 -16.98 -4.65 -8.36
N GLU A 122 -17.07 -4.02 -9.53
CA GLU A 122 -16.82 -4.65 -10.81
C GLU A 122 -15.53 -4.11 -11.43
N PHE A 123 -14.74 -5.03 -11.98
CA PHE A 123 -13.51 -4.71 -12.66
C PHE A 123 -13.33 -5.63 -13.88
N GLU A 124 -12.47 -5.23 -14.79
CA GLU A 124 -12.06 -6.07 -15.92
C GLU A 124 -10.54 -6.13 -16.06
N TYR A 125 -10.06 -7.25 -16.58
CA TYR A 125 -8.65 -7.41 -16.91
C TYR A 125 -8.39 -6.90 -18.33
N GLN A 126 -7.38 -6.05 -18.45
CA GLN A 126 -6.90 -5.51 -19.71
C GLN A 126 -5.39 -5.72 -19.86
N ASP A 127 -4.86 -5.49 -21.05
CA ASP A 127 -3.42 -5.47 -21.24
C ASP A 127 -2.81 -4.23 -20.57
N ILE A 128 -1.52 -4.34 -20.21
CA ILE A 128 -0.79 -3.26 -19.58
C ILE A 128 -0.68 -2.09 -20.57
N PRO A 129 -1.05 -0.85 -20.20
CA PRO A 129 -0.85 0.33 -21.00
C PRO A 129 0.61 0.46 -21.45
N SER A 130 0.84 0.89 -22.70
CA SER A 130 2.18 0.94 -23.29
C SER A 130 3.15 1.85 -22.53
N ASP A 131 2.65 2.92 -21.92
CA ASP A 131 3.39 3.87 -21.09
C ASP A 131 3.84 3.31 -19.74
N LEU A 132 3.15 2.27 -19.22
CA LEU A 132 3.50 1.61 -17.97
C LEU A 132 4.31 0.33 -18.16
N LYS A 133 4.44 -0.16 -19.40
CA LYS A 133 5.06 -1.45 -19.67
C LYS A 133 6.52 -1.53 -19.19
N GLU A 134 7.32 -0.52 -19.51
CA GLU A 134 8.71 -0.44 -19.09
C GLU A 134 8.86 -0.38 -17.57
N ILE A 135 7.99 0.37 -16.90
CA ILE A 135 7.98 0.48 -15.44
C ILE A 135 7.63 -0.86 -14.81
N CYS A 136 6.61 -1.55 -15.34
CA CYS A 136 6.18 -2.85 -14.84
C CYS A 136 7.23 -3.95 -15.03
N ASP A 137 7.99 -3.89 -16.14
CA ASP A 137 9.05 -4.86 -16.43
C ASP A 137 10.29 -4.65 -15.53
N ASN A 138 10.46 -3.46 -14.94
CA ASN A 138 11.58 -3.09 -14.07
C ASN A 138 11.25 -3.16 -12.56
N CYS A 139 10.01 -3.42 -12.17
CA CYS A 139 9.61 -3.59 -10.78
C CYS A 139 9.81 -5.03 -10.30
#